data_151d1dbc93a7dc5381c5dc3201f65144
#
_entry.id   151d1dbc93a7dc5381c5dc3201f65144
#
_cell.length_a   1.000
_cell.length_b   1.000
_cell.length_c   1.000
_cell.angle_alpha   90.00
_cell.angle_beta   90.00
_cell.angle_gamma   90.00
#
_symmetry.space_group_name_H-M   'P 1'
#
loop_
_entity.id
_entity.type
_entity.pdbx_description
1 polymer ?
#
loop_
_entity_poly.entity_id
_entity_poly.type
_entity_poly.pdbx_seq_one_letter_code
_entity_poly.pdbx_strand_id
1 'polypeptide(L)'
;IRQQYGDEGMIDYYIGLKGAQNMSEEEATNYANTLAQQLKISDDNVIVRSTYFNLKDENHGSDMLFYFLIGFVTFIGSGIVIYSIFYISVASSIRNYGQLRTIGTTKRQIKKMVYREGKLLAAIAIPIGLVIGNVIGYFLVPAGWYWLTTLCVTVGVGLFAFIIVMIAIHTPVKKAAAVSPLEALRYSNYQGKMKIGRAS
;
A
#
# COMPACT_ATOMS: atom_id res chain seq x y z
N ILE A 1 28.74 27.68 13.44
CA ILE A 1 28.62 26.89 14.67
C ILE A 1 27.26 27.21 15.26
N ARG A 2 26.39 26.23 15.37
CA ARG A 2 25.07 26.38 15.99
C ARG A 2 25.11 25.70 17.34
N GLN A 3 24.90 26.46 18.40
CA GLN A 3 24.90 25.99 19.77
C GLN A 3 23.45 25.64 20.17
N GLN A 4 23.23 24.45 20.68
CA GLN A 4 21.93 24.00 21.18
C GLN A 4 22.12 23.48 22.61
N TYR A 5 21.30 23.96 23.54
CA TYR A 5 21.32 23.48 24.93
C TYR A 5 20.50 22.18 25.02
N GLY A 6 21.10 21.11 25.52
CA GLY A 6 20.42 19.89 25.91
C GLY A 6 19.80 19.99 27.31
N ASP A 7 18.92 19.06 27.65
CA ASP A 7 18.14 19.02 28.91
C ASP A 7 18.97 18.99 30.20
N GLU A 8 20.26 18.68 30.12
CA GLU A 8 21.15 18.61 31.28
C GLU A 8 22.21 19.73 31.33
N GLY A 9 22.03 20.79 30.56
CA GLY A 9 23.01 21.90 30.51
C GLY A 9 24.31 21.55 29.74
N MET A 10 24.39 20.39 29.06
CA MET A 10 25.46 20.06 28.14
C MET A 10 25.33 20.86 26.84
N ILE A 11 26.45 21.41 26.41
CA ILE A 11 26.52 22.21 25.18
C ILE A 11 26.94 21.29 24.03
N ASP A 12 26.06 21.03 23.09
CA ASP A 12 26.37 20.27 21.88
C ASP A 12 26.89 21.20 20.78
N TYR A 13 28.06 20.89 20.25
CA TYR A 13 28.66 21.61 19.13
C TYR A 13 28.48 20.80 17.84
N TYR A 14 27.81 21.40 16.86
CA TYR A 14 27.67 20.81 15.53
C TYR A 14 28.70 21.39 14.58
N ILE A 15 29.58 20.54 14.05
CA ILE A 15 30.63 20.91 13.12
C ILE A 15 30.32 20.32 11.75
N GLY A 16 30.23 21.17 10.72
CA GLY A 16 30.13 20.72 9.33
C GLY A 16 31.52 20.45 8.76
N LEU A 17 31.82 19.24 8.34
CA LEU A 17 33.06 18.88 7.67
C LEU A 17 33.04 19.39 6.24
N LYS A 18 34.00 20.25 5.89
CA LYS A 18 34.17 20.76 4.53
C LYS A 18 34.70 19.62 3.64
N GLY A 19 33.92 19.25 2.62
CA GLY A 19 34.28 18.15 1.72
C GLY A 19 33.66 16.80 2.09
N ALA A 20 32.82 16.71 3.12
CA ALA A 20 32.12 15.48 3.52
C ALA A 20 31.32 14.84 2.38
N GLN A 21 30.95 15.63 1.36
CA GLN A 21 30.27 15.14 0.16
C GLN A 21 31.05 14.07 -0.62
N ASN A 22 32.40 14.06 -0.50
CA ASN A 22 33.28 13.15 -1.24
C ASN A 22 33.93 12.10 -0.32
N MET A 23 33.62 12.07 0.97
CA MET A 23 34.17 11.14 1.96
C MET A 23 33.23 9.96 2.16
N SER A 24 33.78 8.79 2.47
CA SER A 24 33.02 7.67 3.02
C SER A 24 32.72 7.89 4.51
N GLU A 25 31.79 7.12 5.10
CA GLU A 25 31.48 7.19 6.54
C GLU A 25 32.72 6.91 7.38
N GLU A 26 33.53 5.94 6.98
CA GLU A 26 34.77 5.56 7.67
C GLU A 26 35.82 6.68 7.62
N GLU A 27 36.00 7.32 6.46
CA GLU A 27 36.92 8.46 6.32
C GLU A 27 36.46 9.66 7.12
N ALA A 28 35.18 9.97 7.15
CA ALA A 28 34.62 11.07 7.92
C ALA A 28 34.71 10.81 9.42
N THR A 29 34.52 9.58 9.87
CA THR A 29 34.67 9.17 11.26
C THR A 29 36.14 9.28 11.70
N ASN A 30 37.06 8.79 10.89
CA ASN A 30 38.51 8.91 11.18
C ASN A 30 38.96 10.36 11.22
N TYR A 31 38.44 11.20 10.32
CA TYR A 31 38.74 12.63 10.31
C TYR A 31 38.17 13.35 11.54
N ALA A 32 36.92 13.01 11.93
CA ALA A 32 36.29 13.57 13.13
C ALA A 32 37.06 13.18 14.42
N ASN A 33 37.47 11.92 14.51
CA ASN A 33 38.27 11.44 15.65
C ASN A 33 39.66 12.10 15.71
N THR A 34 40.30 12.29 14.56
CA THR A 34 41.59 13.01 14.51
C THR A 34 41.46 14.47 14.97
N LEU A 35 40.39 15.14 14.56
CA LEU A 35 40.06 16.50 15.04
C LEU A 35 39.77 16.53 16.54
N ALA A 36 39.01 15.54 17.05
CA ALA A 36 38.71 15.43 18.48
C ALA A 36 39.97 15.27 19.33
N GLN A 37 40.91 14.43 18.88
CA GLN A 37 42.21 14.27 19.54
C GLN A 37 43.05 15.57 19.55
N GLN A 38 43.03 16.31 18.44
CA GLN A 38 43.69 17.63 18.39
C GLN A 38 43.07 18.64 19.35
N LEU A 39 41.76 18.57 19.56
CA LEU A 39 41.01 19.43 20.47
C LEU A 39 40.95 18.90 21.91
N LYS A 40 41.60 17.76 22.21
CA LYS A 40 41.57 17.06 23.50
C LYS A 40 40.14 16.73 23.97
N ILE A 41 39.26 16.39 23.05
CA ILE A 41 37.90 15.92 23.32
C ILE A 41 37.97 14.40 23.39
N SER A 42 37.28 13.78 24.37
CA SER A 42 37.19 12.31 24.46
C SER A 42 36.43 11.73 23.27
N ASP A 43 36.92 10.62 22.72
CA ASP A 43 36.32 9.95 21.55
C ASP A 43 34.86 9.55 21.82
N ASP A 44 34.45 9.28 23.06
CA ASP A 44 33.09 8.97 23.47
C ASP A 44 32.07 10.11 23.24
N ASN A 45 32.59 11.35 23.10
CA ASN A 45 31.77 12.55 22.90
C ASN A 45 31.67 12.97 21.42
N VAL A 46 32.20 12.18 20.49
CA VAL A 46 32.18 12.45 19.07
C VAL A 46 31.08 11.61 18.41
N ILE A 47 30.01 12.25 17.97
CA ILE A 47 28.94 11.58 17.27
C ILE A 47 28.95 11.99 15.80
N VAL A 48 29.33 11.06 14.92
CA VAL A 48 29.20 11.24 13.48
C VAL A 48 27.77 10.83 13.06
N ARG A 49 27.03 11.71 12.40
CA ARG A 49 25.68 11.39 11.91
C ARG A 49 25.76 10.45 10.70
N SER A 50 25.64 9.16 10.96
CA SER A 50 25.57 8.09 9.95
C SER A 50 24.42 8.28 8.95
N THR A 51 23.34 8.94 9.36
CA THR A 51 22.16 9.19 8.49
C THR A 51 22.51 9.89 7.18
N TYR A 52 23.53 10.77 7.18
CA TYR A 52 23.98 11.43 5.96
C TYR A 52 24.66 10.45 5.00
N PHE A 53 25.48 9.54 5.52
CA PHE A 53 26.22 8.56 4.74
C PHE A 53 25.32 7.43 4.28
N ASN A 54 24.37 7.00 5.09
CA ASN A 54 23.35 6.02 4.71
C ASN A 54 22.47 6.50 3.54
N LEU A 55 22.23 7.82 3.44
CA LEU A 55 21.51 8.40 2.29
C LEU A 55 22.38 8.48 1.02
N LYS A 56 23.70 8.41 1.17
CA LYS A 56 24.68 8.50 0.08
C LYS A 56 25.16 7.13 -0.40
N ASP A 57 25.03 6.09 0.44
CA ASP A 57 25.49 4.75 0.08
C ASP A 57 24.80 4.27 -1.19
N GLU A 58 25.61 3.91 -2.20
CA GLU A 58 25.14 3.50 -3.54
C GLU A 58 24.35 2.18 -3.53
N ASN A 59 24.17 1.55 -2.36
CA ASN A 59 23.39 0.33 -2.17
C ASN A 59 21.85 0.55 -2.14
N HIS A 60 21.38 1.77 -2.41
CA HIS A 60 19.93 2.02 -2.54
C HIS A 60 19.24 1.13 -3.59
N GLY A 61 19.99 0.54 -4.51
CA GLY A 61 19.45 -0.39 -5.49
C GLY A 61 18.90 -1.68 -4.87
N SER A 62 19.56 -2.23 -3.86
CA SER A 62 19.10 -3.44 -3.15
C SER A 62 17.89 -3.17 -2.27
N ASP A 63 17.87 -2.02 -1.58
CA ASP A 63 16.75 -1.61 -0.73
C ASP A 63 15.52 -1.27 -1.58
N MET A 64 15.72 -0.57 -2.69
CA MET A 64 14.66 -0.26 -3.64
C MET A 64 14.04 -1.52 -4.26
N LEU A 65 14.87 -2.52 -4.59
CA LEU A 65 14.42 -3.81 -5.09
C LEU A 65 13.62 -4.57 -4.02
N PHE A 66 14.06 -4.54 -2.77
CA PHE A 66 13.39 -5.17 -1.64
C PHE A 66 11.99 -4.54 -1.40
N TYR A 67 11.89 -3.21 -1.35
CA TYR A 67 10.61 -2.51 -1.22
C TYR A 67 9.70 -2.76 -2.43
N PHE A 68 10.26 -2.83 -3.64
CA PHE A 68 9.51 -3.17 -4.84
C PHE A 68 8.93 -4.59 -4.77
N LEU A 69 9.72 -5.57 -4.30
CA LEU A 69 9.25 -6.94 -4.11
C LEU A 69 8.11 -7.03 -3.08
N ILE A 70 8.23 -6.37 -1.93
CA ILE A 70 7.17 -6.33 -0.92
C ILE A 70 5.91 -5.69 -1.51
N GLY A 71 6.05 -4.56 -2.20
CA GLY A 71 4.94 -3.89 -2.87
C GLY A 71 4.27 -4.78 -3.92
N PHE A 72 5.05 -5.52 -4.71
CA PHE A 72 4.56 -6.43 -5.73
C PHE A 72 3.80 -7.63 -5.14
N VAL A 73 4.32 -8.25 -4.08
CA VAL A 73 3.64 -9.34 -3.36
C VAL A 73 2.33 -8.86 -2.75
N THR A 74 2.35 -7.68 -2.12
CA THR A 74 1.14 -7.06 -1.56
C THR A 74 0.11 -6.75 -2.64
N PHE A 75 0.55 -6.26 -3.80
CA PHE A 75 -0.28 -6.02 -4.98
C PHE A 75 -1.01 -7.28 -5.45
N ILE A 76 -0.27 -8.38 -5.64
CA ILE A 76 -0.84 -9.66 -6.07
C ILE A 76 -1.81 -10.19 -5.01
N GLY A 77 -1.40 -10.20 -3.74
CA GLY A 77 -2.22 -10.69 -2.62
C GLY A 77 -3.54 -9.94 -2.50
N SER A 78 -3.52 -8.61 -2.52
CA SER A 78 -4.73 -7.80 -2.47
C SER A 78 -5.63 -8.02 -3.69
N GLY A 79 -5.05 -8.12 -4.88
CA GLY A 79 -5.80 -8.41 -6.10
C GLY A 79 -6.53 -9.76 -6.05
N ILE A 80 -5.88 -10.81 -5.52
CA ILE A 80 -6.48 -12.15 -5.36
C ILE A 80 -7.65 -12.10 -4.36
N VAL A 81 -7.48 -11.40 -3.24
CA VAL A 81 -8.55 -11.27 -2.22
C VAL A 81 -9.76 -10.55 -2.81
N ILE A 82 -9.55 -9.42 -3.47
CA ILE A 82 -10.62 -8.65 -4.12
C ILE A 82 -11.31 -9.51 -5.18
N TYR A 83 -10.54 -10.20 -6.03
CA TYR A 83 -11.07 -11.12 -7.03
C TYR A 83 -11.96 -12.20 -6.40
N SER A 84 -11.49 -12.84 -5.32
CA SER A 84 -12.20 -13.92 -4.65
C SER A 84 -13.54 -13.46 -4.06
N ILE A 85 -13.55 -12.27 -3.41
CA ILE A 85 -14.77 -11.69 -2.83
C ILE A 85 -15.79 -11.39 -3.93
N PHE A 86 -15.38 -10.74 -5.02
CA PHE A 86 -16.27 -10.46 -6.14
C PHE A 86 -16.73 -11.73 -6.87
N TYR A 87 -15.86 -12.74 -6.97
CA TYR A 87 -16.22 -14.02 -7.55
C TYR A 87 -17.34 -14.72 -6.77
N ILE A 88 -17.22 -14.74 -5.43
CA ILE A 88 -18.24 -15.32 -4.55
C ILE A 88 -19.53 -14.49 -4.61
N SER A 89 -19.44 -13.16 -4.59
CA SER A 89 -20.60 -12.27 -4.71
C SER A 89 -21.36 -12.50 -6.03
N VAL A 90 -20.64 -12.57 -7.14
CA VAL A 90 -21.24 -12.87 -8.45
C VAL A 90 -21.85 -14.27 -8.49
N ALA A 91 -21.14 -15.27 -7.94
CA ALA A 91 -21.62 -16.65 -7.90
C ALA A 91 -22.94 -16.78 -7.11
N SER A 92 -23.04 -16.10 -5.96
CA SER A 92 -24.27 -16.05 -5.16
C SER A 92 -25.43 -15.32 -5.87
N SER A 93 -25.10 -14.36 -6.74
CA SER A 93 -26.07 -13.52 -7.47
C SER A 93 -26.46 -14.07 -8.85
N ILE A 94 -25.94 -15.23 -9.26
CA ILE A 94 -26.21 -15.84 -10.59
C ILE A 94 -27.73 -15.97 -10.86
N ARG A 95 -28.48 -16.39 -9.86
CA ARG A 95 -29.95 -16.52 -9.96
C ARG A 95 -30.59 -15.16 -10.26
N ASN A 96 -30.20 -14.10 -9.56
CA ASN A 96 -30.76 -12.77 -9.76
C ASN A 96 -30.42 -12.23 -11.16
N TYR A 97 -29.21 -12.45 -11.64
CA TYR A 97 -28.78 -12.04 -12.99
C TYR A 97 -29.54 -12.85 -14.07
N GLY A 98 -29.78 -14.13 -13.83
CA GLY A 98 -30.63 -14.95 -14.72
C GLY A 98 -32.06 -14.44 -14.81
N GLN A 99 -32.68 -14.09 -13.67
CA GLN A 99 -34.03 -13.51 -13.64
C GLN A 99 -34.08 -12.15 -14.36
N LEU A 100 -33.07 -11.28 -14.15
CA LEU A 100 -32.99 -10.03 -14.88
C LEU A 100 -32.90 -10.22 -16.38
N ARG A 101 -32.27 -11.30 -16.86
CA ARG A 101 -32.20 -11.63 -18.28
C ARG A 101 -33.50 -12.15 -18.86
N THR A 102 -34.34 -12.83 -18.08
CA THR A 102 -35.69 -13.24 -18.55
C THR A 102 -36.60 -12.05 -18.78
N ILE A 103 -36.41 -10.95 -18.04
CA ILE A 103 -37.17 -9.69 -18.21
C ILE A 103 -36.54 -8.80 -19.32
N GLY A 104 -35.54 -9.29 -20.06
CA GLY A 104 -34.95 -8.60 -21.20
C GLY A 104 -33.69 -7.79 -20.92
N THR A 105 -33.08 -7.90 -19.72
CA THR A 105 -31.82 -7.18 -19.41
C THR A 105 -30.69 -7.69 -20.30
N THR A 106 -29.95 -6.77 -20.92
CA THR A 106 -28.82 -7.11 -21.78
C THR A 106 -27.54 -7.41 -20.98
N LYS A 107 -26.63 -8.20 -21.61
CA LYS A 107 -25.31 -8.47 -21.03
C LYS A 107 -24.53 -7.18 -20.65
N ARG A 108 -24.70 -6.11 -21.44
CA ARG A 108 -24.08 -4.81 -21.19
C ARG A 108 -24.59 -4.14 -19.91
N GLN A 109 -25.89 -4.24 -19.68
CA GLN A 109 -26.54 -3.67 -18.49
C GLN A 109 -26.07 -4.38 -17.22
N ILE A 110 -26.01 -5.73 -17.23
CA ILE A 110 -25.48 -6.51 -16.10
C ILE A 110 -24.01 -6.14 -15.82
N LYS A 111 -23.16 -6.07 -16.86
CA LYS A 111 -21.77 -5.60 -16.70
C LYS A 111 -21.72 -4.23 -16.05
N LYS A 112 -22.49 -3.27 -16.56
CA LYS A 112 -22.51 -1.90 -16.04
C LYS A 112 -22.94 -1.85 -14.58
N MET A 113 -23.91 -2.69 -14.19
CA MET A 113 -24.41 -2.80 -12.82
C MET A 113 -23.31 -3.29 -11.87
N VAL A 114 -22.67 -4.41 -12.18
CA VAL A 114 -21.61 -4.98 -11.33
C VAL A 114 -20.36 -4.07 -11.27
N TYR A 115 -19.99 -3.43 -12.39
CA TYR A 115 -18.91 -2.44 -12.37
C TYR A 115 -19.25 -1.21 -11.52
N ARG A 116 -20.52 -0.77 -11.54
CA ARG A 116 -20.96 0.35 -10.71
C ARG A 116 -20.89 0.02 -9.23
N GLU A 117 -21.30 -1.20 -8.86
CA GLU A 117 -21.17 -1.71 -7.49
C GLU A 117 -19.70 -1.76 -7.04
N GLY A 118 -18.81 -2.33 -7.85
CA GLY A 118 -17.39 -2.36 -7.55
C GLY A 118 -16.75 -0.98 -7.43
N LYS A 119 -17.12 -0.03 -8.30
CA LYS A 119 -16.66 1.36 -8.22
C LYS A 119 -17.16 2.07 -6.96
N LEU A 120 -18.41 1.83 -6.57
CA LEU A 120 -18.98 2.42 -5.36
C LEU A 120 -18.26 1.90 -4.10
N LEU A 121 -18.02 0.60 -4.04
CA LEU A 121 -17.26 -0.01 -2.93
C LEU A 121 -15.83 0.54 -2.87
N ALA A 122 -15.16 0.64 -4.02
CA ALA A 122 -13.83 1.22 -4.10
C ALA A 122 -13.81 2.70 -3.67
N ALA A 123 -14.80 3.49 -4.09
CA ALA A 123 -14.91 4.91 -3.75
C ALA A 123 -15.12 5.15 -2.24
N ILE A 124 -15.65 4.18 -1.52
CA ILE A 124 -15.83 4.26 -0.06
C ILE A 124 -14.61 3.65 0.65
N ALA A 125 -14.16 2.47 0.23
CA ALA A 125 -13.11 1.73 0.92
C ALA A 125 -11.73 2.38 0.77
N ILE A 126 -11.40 2.91 -0.42
CA ILE A 126 -10.09 3.52 -0.68
C ILE A 126 -9.84 4.75 0.21
N PRO A 127 -10.74 5.75 0.30
CA PRO A 127 -10.53 6.89 1.18
C PRO A 127 -10.41 6.50 2.65
N ILE A 128 -11.24 5.57 3.12
CA ILE A 128 -11.17 5.07 4.50
C ILE A 128 -9.80 4.42 4.76
N GLY A 129 -9.34 3.55 3.87
CA GLY A 129 -8.02 2.92 3.98
C GLY A 129 -6.88 3.93 3.96
N LEU A 130 -6.95 4.96 3.10
CA LEU A 130 -5.95 6.02 3.02
C LEU A 130 -5.90 6.86 4.30
N VAL A 131 -7.06 7.21 4.88
CA VAL A 131 -7.12 7.95 6.15
C VAL A 131 -6.48 7.13 7.27
N ILE A 132 -6.87 5.86 7.41
CA ILE A 132 -6.30 4.98 8.44
C ILE A 132 -4.78 4.82 8.24
N GLY A 133 -4.34 4.59 7.01
CA GLY A 133 -2.92 4.45 6.68
C GLY A 133 -2.11 5.72 6.99
N ASN A 134 -2.63 6.90 6.65
CA ASN A 134 -1.98 8.17 6.98
C ASN A 134 -1.91 8.42 8.50
N VAL A 135 -2.98 8.11 9.24
CA VAL A 135 -2.99 8.26 10.70
C VAL A 135 -1.93 7.35 11.33
N ILE A 136 -1.88 6.08 10.95
CA ILE A 136 -0.87 5.15 11.45
C ILE A 136 0.54 5.62 11.07
N GLY A 137 0.75 6.05 9.82
CA GLY A 137 2.03 6.57 9.34
C GLY A 137 2.53 7.79 10.13
N TYR A 138 1.62 8.70 10.46
CA TYR A 138 1.94 9.87 11.28
C TYR A 138 2.43 9.49 12.69
N PHE A 139 1.78 8.50 13.33
CA PHE A 139 2.18 8.04 14.66
C PHE A 139 3.51 7.28 14.65
N LEU A 140 3.83 6.58 13.55
CA LEU A 140 5.08 5.80 13.44
C LEU A 140 6.29 6.67 13.16
N VAL A 141 6.16 7.69 12.31
CA VAL A 141 7.28 8.52 11.85
C VAL A 141 6.91 10.01 11.85
N PRO A 142 6.69 10.64 13.02
CA PRO A 142 6.26 12.03 13.09
C PRO A 142 7.31 13.01 12.55
N ALA A 143 8.61 12.72 12.74
CA ALA A 143 9.71 13.57 12.33
C ALA A 143 9.93 13.61 10.79
N GLY A 144 9.42 12.63 10.05
CA GLY A 144 9.50 12.54 8.59
C GLY A 144 8.25 13.03 7.87
N TRP A 145 7.32 13.67 8.57
CA TRP A 145 6.03 14.04 8.00
C TRP A 145 6.10 15.36 7.22
N TYR A 146 6.07 15.27 5.90
CA TYR A 146 6.00 16.42 5.00
C TYR A 146 4.67 16.44 4.27
N TRP A 147 3.83 17.44 4.50
CA TRP A 147 2.47 17.54 3.96
C TRP A 147 2.37 17.35 2.45
N LEU A 148 3.27 17.97 1.69
CA LEU A 148 3.24 17.89 0.23
C LEU A 148 3.60 16.49 -0.27
N THR A 149 4.65 15.89 0.29
CA THR A 149 5.08 14.53 -0.06
C THR A 149 4.01 13.51 0.31
N THR A 150 3.43 13.62 1.52
CA THR A 150 2.35 12.75 1.97
C THR A 150 1.13 12.84 1.07
N LEU A 151 0.74 14.05 0.65
CA LEU A 151 -0.38 14.25 -0.26
C LEU A 151 -0.13 13.57 -1.61
N CYS A 152 1.04 13.78 -2.22
CA CYS A 152 1.40 13.17 -3.50
C CYS A 152 1.39 11.64 -3.43
N VAL A 153 1.99 11.07 -2.37
CA VAL A 153 2.01 9.62 -2.15
C VAL A 153 0.60 9.08 -1.94
N THR A 154 -0.20 9.74 -1.10
CA THR A 154 -1.59 9.34 -0.82
C THR A 154 -2.45 9.30 -2.08
N VAL A 155 -2.35 10.32 -2.94
CA VAL A 155 -3.07 10.36 -4.23
C VAL A 155 -2.56 9.25 -5.15
N GLY A 156 -1.24 9.06 -5.24
CA GLY A 156 -0.64 7.99 -6.04
C GLY A 156 -1.10 6.60 -5.62
N VAL A 157 -1.06 6.31 -4.33
CA VAL A 157 -1.53 5.04 -3.74
C VAL A 157 -3.03 4.85 -3.97
N GLY A 158 -3.84 5.90 -3.82
CA GLY A 158 -5.28 5.85 -4.08
C GLY A 158 -5.62 5.50 -5.53
N LEU A 159 -4.95 6.14 -6.49
CA LEU A 159 -5.09 5.82 -7.92
C LEU A 159 -4.65 4.39 -8.22
N PHE A 160 -3.53 3.96 -7.66
CA PHE A 160 -3.01 2.62 -7.82
C PHE A 160 -3.96 1.55 -7.26
N ALA A 161 -4.50 1.77 -6.05
CA ALA A 161 -5.51 0.91 -5.44
C ALA A 161 -6.77 0.81 -6.31
N PHE A 162 -7.23 1.92 -6.88
CA PHE A 162 -8.38 1.93 -7.79
C PHE A 162 -8.14 1.09 -9.04
N ILE A 163 -6.94 1.16 -9.63
CA ILE A 163 -6.54 0.35 -10.79
C ILE A 163 -6.57 -1.14 -10.43
N ILE A 164 -6.04 -1.53 -9.26
CA ILE A 164 -6.08 -2.92 -8.78
C ILE A 164 -7.51 -3.43 -8.71
N VAL A 165 -8.42 -2.66 -8.09
CA VAL A 165 -9.83 -3.04 -7.98
C VAL A 165 -10.44 -3.24 -9.37
N MET A 166 -10.19 -2.32 -10.31
CA MET A 166 -10.73 -2.43 -11.67
C MET A 166 -10.24 -3.67 -12.41
N ILE A 167 -8.98 -4.04 -12.26
CA ILE A 167 -8.39 -5.25 -12.84
C ILE A 167 -9.01 -6.49 -12.17
N ALA A 168 -9.07 -6.52 -10.84
CA ALA A 168 -9.57 -7.67 -10.08
C ALA A 168 -11.03 -8.00 -10.38
N ILE A 169 -11.91 -7.01 -10.53
CA ILE A 169 -13.32 -7.23 -10.80
C ILE A 169 -13.62 -7.54 -12.27
N HIS A 170 -12.68 -7.34 -13.19
CA HIS A 170 -12.90 -7.52 -14.63
C HIS A 170 -13.40 -8.92 -14.99
N THR A 171 -12.78 -9.96 -14.45
CA THR A 171 -13.12 -11.35 -14.71
C THR A 171 -14.46 -11.76 -14.09
N PRO A 172 -14.74 -11.48 -12.78
CA PRO A 172 -16.07 -11.73 -12.21
C PRO A 172 -17.21 -11.05 -12.98
N VAL A 173 -17.01 -9.79 -13.39
CA VAL A 173 -18.00 -9.05 -14.19
C VAL A 173 -18.31 -9.72 -15.52
N LYS A 174 -17.30 -10.25 -16.22
CA LYS A 174 -17.52 -11.01 -17.45
C LYS A 174 -18.34 -12.26 -17.18
N LYS A 175 -18.07 -12.99 -16.09
CA LYS A 175 -18.82 -14.18 -15.70
C LYS A 175 -20.28 -13.84 -15.35
N ALA A 176 -20.53 -12.79 -14.56
CA ALA A 176 -21.87 -12.30 -14.26
C ALA A 176 -22.72 -12.05 -15.51
N ALA A 177 -22.14 -11.44 -16.53
CA ALA A 177 -22.83 -11.12 -17.77
C ALA A 177 -22.99 -12.32 -18.73
N ALA A 178 -22.22 -13.38 -18.55
CA ALA A 178 -22.30 -14.59 -19.39
C ALA A 178 -23.42 -15.51 -18.98
N VAL A 179 -23.98 -15.38 -17.77
CA VAL A 179 -25.04 -16.26 -17.25
C VAL A 179 -26.25 -16.29 -18.21
N SER A 180 -26.64 -17.50 -18.62
CA SER A 180 -27.83 -17.72 -19.42
C SER A 180 -29.07 -17.89 -18.53
N PRO A 181 -30.29 -17.57 -19.01
CA PRO A 181 -31.53 -17.82 -18.26
C PRO A 181 -31.72 -19.31 -17.88
N LEU A 182 -31.31 -20.22 -18.76
CA LEU A 182 -31.38 -21.67 -18.54
C LEU A 182 -30.43 -22.13 -17.42
N GLU A 183 -29.25 -21.56 -17.37
CA GLU A 183 -28.21 -21.88 -16.36
C GLU A 183 -28.64 -21.43 -14.96
N ALA A 184 -29.31 -20.27 -14.86
CA ALA A 184 -29.88 -19.76 -13.62
C ALA A 184 -30.98 -20.68 -13.07
N LEU A 185 -31.79 -21.28 -13.91
CA LEU A 185 -32.84 -22.26 -13.53
C LEU A 185 -32.21 -23.59 -13.04
N ARG A 186 -31.14 -24.04 -13.67
CA ARG A 186 -30.42 -25.26 -13.23
C ARG A 186 -29.82 -25.09 -11.84
N TYR A 187 -29.23 -23.93 -11.54
CA TYR A 187 -28.65 -23.62 -10.22
C TYR A 187 -29.72 -23.62 -9.12
N SER A 188 -30.96 -23.17 -9.42
CA SER A 188 -32.05 -23.17 -8.44
C SER A 188 -32.50 -24.59 -8.08
N ASN A 189 -32.52 -25.52 -9.05
CA ASN A 189 -32.90 -26.92 -8.83
C ASN A 189 -31.85 -27.71 -8.02
N TYR A 190 -30.55 -27.35 -8.16
CA TYR A 190 -29.47 -28.02 -7.38
C TYR A 190 -29.54 -27.65 -5.90
N GLN A 191 -29.79 -26.39 -5.56
CA GLN A 191 -29.93 -25.96 -4.16
C GLN A 191 -31.22 -26.43 -3.51
N GLY A 192 -32.30 -26.58 -4.29
CA GLY A 192 -33.55 -27.17 -3.82
C GLY A 192 -33.38 -28.64 -3.40
N LYS A 193 -32.65 -29.45 -4.18
CA LYS A 193 -32.36 -30.85 -3.85
C LYS A 193 -31.49 -31.04 -2.61
N MET A 194 -30.51 -30.15 -2.38
CA MET A 194 -29.66 -30.21 -1.15
C MET A 194 -30.45 -29.88 0.13
N LYS A 195 -31.45 -29.01 0.08
CA LYS A 195 -32.29 -28.70 1.25
C LYS A 195 -33.25 -29.83 1.61
N ILE A 196 -33.76 -30.55 0.63
CA ILE A 196 -34.71 -31.67 0.85
C ILE A 196 -33.98 -32.92 1.36
N GLY A 197 -32.73 -33.18 0.93
CA GLY A 197 -31.93 -34.31 1.41
C GLY A 197 -31.34 -34.15 2.82
N ARG A 198 -31.54 -33.03 3.48
CA ARG A 198 -31.08 -32.75 4.86
C ARG A 198 -32.22 -32.80 5.88
N ALA A 199 -33.45 -32.99 5.43
CA ALA A 199 -34.64 -33.04 6.28
C ALA A 199 -35.25 -34.46 6.37
N SER A 200 -34.47 -35.50 6.02
CA SER A 200 -34.84 -36.93 6.19
C SER A 200 -33.93 -37.57 7.21
#